data_40cdd12ad3664a47e98fb04b9b2d76cf
#
_entry.id   40cdd12ad3664a47e98fb04b9b2d76cf
#
_cell.length_a   1.000
_cell.length_b   1.000
_cell.length_c   1.000
_cell.angle_alpha   90.00
_cell.angle_beta   90.00
_cell.angle_gamma   90.00
#
_symmetry.space_group_name_H-M   'P 1'
#
loop_
_entity.id
_entity.type
_entity.pdbx_description
1 polymer ?
#
loop_
_entity_poly.entity_id
_entity_poly.type
_entity_poly.pdbx_seq_one_letter_code
_entity_poly.pdbx_strand_id
1 'polypeptide(L)'
;EQNANIILGCSGWKNRFNIEDTLFAGAVIEEIKDQFTIHCDSSFMANQLYNMHKADMPNYIKTLTHWHRLAAYGLEEDMQYCVSKDVAPSLPIFKNGALIDLK
;
A
#
# COMPACT_ATOMS: atom_id res chain seq x y z
N GLU A 1 1.38 18.62 -7.94
CA GLU A 1 0.90 19.73 -8.78
C GLU A 1 0.70 19.37 -10.24
N GLN A 2 0.10 18.27 -10.51
CA GLN A 2 -0.14 17.87 -11.88
C GLN A 2 -1.63 17.64 -12.06
N ASN A 3 -2.20 18.32 -13.03
CA ASN A 3 -3.56 18.11 -13.45
C ASN A 3 -3.62 16.82 -14.29
N ALA A 4 -3.41 15.68 -13.63
CA ALA A 4 -3.26 14.39 -14.28
C ALA A 4 -4.00 13.30 -13.49
N ASN A 5 -4.34 12.21 -14.18
CA ASN A 5 -4.90 11.02 -13.54
C ASN A 5 -3.82 10.27 -12.78
N ILE A 6 -4.21 9.64 -11.68
CA ILE A 6 -3.34 8.78 -10.87
C ILE A 6 -3.80 7.34 -11.01
N ILE A 7 -2.86 6.44 -11.23
CA ILE A 7 -3.08 4.99 -11.22
C ILE A 7 -2.20 4.38 -10.12
N LEU A 8 -2.81 3.61 -9.23
CA LEU A 8 -2.11 2.85 -8.19
C LEU A 8 -2.00 1.40 -8.67
N GLY A 9 -0.79 1.01 -9.07
CA GLY A 9 -0.53 -0.33 -9.59
C GLY A 9 -0.22 -1.29 -8.47
N CYS A 10 -1.10 -2.27 -8.25
CA CYS A 10 -0.90 -3.36 -7.30
C CYS A 10 -0.29 -4.55 -8.01
N SER A 11 0.89 -4.99 -7.57
CA SER A 11 1.64 -6.05 -8.26
C SER A 11 1.04 -7.45 -8.05
N GLY A 12 0.41 -7.67 -6.91
CA GLY A 12 -0.09 -8.98 -6.54
C GLY A 12 1.02 -9.98 -6.23
N TRP A 13 0.64 -11.24 -6.16
CA TRP A 13 1.56 -12.36 -5.95
C TRP A 13 1.17 -13.55 -6.83
N LYS A 14 2.09 -14.03 -7.65
CA LYS A 14 1.87 -15.18 -8.57
C LYS A 14 0.60 -15.00 -9.40
N ASN A 15 0.43 -13.81 -9.99
CA ASN A 15 -0.74 -13.43 -10.79
C ASN A 15 -2.06 -13.47 -10.02
N ARG A 16 -2.01 -13.33 -8.70
CA ARG A 16 -3.19 -13.28 -7.83
C ARG A 16 -3.24 -11.97 -7.07
N PHE A 17 -4.44 -11.55 -6.76
CA PHE A 17 -4.70 -10.43 -5.88
C PHE A 17 -4.08 -10.67 -4.49
N ASN A 18 -3.52 -9.62 -3.89
CA ASN A 18 -3.18 -9.63 -2.47
C ASN A 18 -3.71 -8.39 -1.76
N ILE A 19 -3.94 -8.52 -0.46
CA ILE A 19 -4.55 -7.46 0.33
C ILE A 19 -3.53 -6.38 0.69
N GLU A 20 -2.27 -6.71 0.85
CA GLU A 20 -1.22 -5.77 1.25
C GLU A 20 -1.08 -4.62 0.25
N ASP A 21 -1.04 -4.92 -1.03
CA ASP A 21 -0.99 -3.90 -2.08
C ASP A 21 -2.25 -3.03 -2.05
N THR A 22 -3.41 -3.66 -1.84
CA THR A 22 -4.69 -2.96 -1.76
C THR A 22 -4.75 -2.03 -0.55
N LEU A 23 -4.20 -2.45 0.59
CA LEU A 23 -4.11 -1.60 1.78
C LEU A 23 -3.24 -0.37 1.53
N PHE A 24 -2.11 -0.54 0.85
CA PHE A 24 -1.26 0.59 0.47
C PHE A 24 -2.01 1.55 -0.47
N ALA A 25 -2.66 1.02 -1.49
CA ALA A 25 -3.46 1.82 -2.40
C ALA A 25 -4.57 2.58 -1.64
N GLY A 26 -5.24 1.90 -0.71
CA GLY A 26 -6.26 2.52 0.13
C GLY A 26 -5.72 3.64 1.02
N ALA A 27 -4.52 3.47 1.56
CA ALA A 27 -3.85 4.51 2.36
C ALA A 27 -3.54 5.75 1.50
N VAL A 28 -3.01 5.54 0.29
CA VAL A 28 -2.73 6.66 -0.64
C VAL A 28 -4.03 7.38 -1.01
N ILE A 29 -5.09 6.65 -1.35
CA ILE A 29 -6.40 7.23 -1.68
C ILE A 29 -6.92 8.09 -0.52
N GLU A 30 -6.78 7.61 0.72
CA GLU A 30 -7.21 8.37 1.89
C GLU A 30 -6.51 9.72 2.00
N GLU A 31 -5.22 9.78 1.67
CA GLU A 31 -4.46 11.03 1.72
C GLU A 31 -4.82 12.02 0.62
N ILE A 32 -5.28 11.54 -0.55
CA ILE A 32 -5.49 12.40 -1.72
C ILE A 32 -6.97 12.59 -2.11
N LYS A 33 -7.90 11.92 -1.45
CA LYS A 33 -9.32 11.88 -1.83
C LYS A 33 -10.00 13.25 -1.92
N ASP A 34 -9.50 14.24 -1.20
CA ASP A 34 -10.05 15.60 -1.24
C ASP A 34 -9.59 16.39 -2.49
N GLN A 35 -8.56 15.89 -3.18
CA GLN A 35 -7.98 16.52 -4.36
C GLN A 35 -8.30 15.76 -5.66
N PHE A 36 -8.77 14.53 -5.56
CA PHE A 36 -9.02 13.65 -6.70
C PHE A 36 -10.39 12.99 -6.59
N THR A 37 -11.01 12.75 -7.74
CA THR A 37 -12.24 11.98 -7.83
C THR A 37 -11.92 10.50 -7.95
N ILE A 38 -12.55 9.68 -7.13
CA ILE A 38 -12.42 8.22 -7.21
C ILE A 38 -13.39 7.73 -8.29
N HIS A 39 -12.88 6.97 -9.27
CA HIS A 39 -13.66 6.57 -10.45
C HIS A 39 -14.07 5.10 -10.51
N CYS A 40 -13.45 4.21 -9.75
CA CYS A 40 -13.68 2.79 -9.92
C CYS A 40 -13.92 2.07 -8.59
N ASP A 41 -14.65 0.96 -8.67
CA ASP A 41 -15.01 0.17 -7.49
C ASP A 41 -13.79 -0.38 -6.75
N SER A 42 -12.73 -0.77 -7.46
CA SER A 42 -11.52 -1.25 -6.81
C SER A 42 -10.87 -0.17 -5.93
N SER A 43 -10.90 1.08 -6.36
CA SER A 43 -10.40 2.21 -5.56
C SER A 43 -11.28 2.47 -4.34
N PHE A 44 -12.60 2.41 -4.49
CA PHE A 44 -13.54 2.51 -3.36
C PHE A 44 -13.30 1.38 -2.35
N MET A 45 -13.17 0.16 -2.83
CA MET A 45 -12.92 -1.01 -1.99
C MET A 45 -11.59 -0.88 -1.23
N ALA A 46 -10.53 -0.47 -1.91
CA ALA A 46 -9.22 -0.28 -1.29
C ALA A 46 -9.27 0.75 -0.16
N ASN A 47 -9.94 1.87 -0.40
CA ASN A 47 -10.07 2.92 0.59
C ASN A 47 -10.92 2.46 1.79
N GLN A 48 -12.02 1.78 1.54
CA GLN A 48 -12.86 1.22 2.61
C GLN A 48 -12.09 0.20 3.45
N LEU A 49 -11.37 -0.71 2.81
CA LEU A 49 -10.59 -1.73 3.51
C LEU A 49 -9.54 -1.09 4.41
N TYR A 50 -8.81 -0.11 3.89
CA TYR A 50 -7.84 0.62 4.68
C TYR A 50 -8.50 1.31 5.89
N ASN A 51 -9.60 2.02 5.68
CA ASN A 51 -10.29 2.73 6.75
C ASN A 51 -10.86 1.81 7.83
N MET A 52 -11.29 0.60 7.46
CA MET A 52 -11.77 -0.39 8.41
C MET A 52 -10.68 -0.89 9.35
N HIS A 53 -9.42 -0.93 8.91
CA HIS A 53 -8.34 -1.60 9.63
C HIS A 53 -7.18 -0.68 10.03
N LYS A 54 -7.16 0.58 9.61
CA LYS A 54 -6.05 1.50 9.88
C LYS A 54 -5.77 1.71 11.37
N ALA A 55 -6.77 1.57 12.22
CA ALA A 55 -6.61 1.75 13.66
C ALA A 55 -5.83 0.60 14.32
N ASP A 56 -5.83 -0.59 13.70
CA ASP A 56 -5.15 -1.77 14.21
C ASP A 56 -4.53 -2.60 13.08
N MET A 57 -3.77 -1.93 12.23
CA MET A 57 -3.13 -2.55 11.07
C MET A 57 -2.21 -3.73 11.43
N PRO A 58 -1.36 -3.63 12.49
CA PRO A 58 -0.49 -4.74 12.85
C PRO A 58 -1.23 -6.04 13.15
N ASN A 59 -2.38 -5.99 13.80
CA ASN A 59 -3.18 -7.19 14.06
C ASN A 59 -3.92 -7.67 12.82
N TYR A 60 -4.40 -6.76 11.99
CA TYR A 60 -5.08 -7.13 10.76
C TYR A 60 -4.19 -7.91 9.80
N ILE A 61 -2.96 -7.45 9.56
CA ILE A 61 -2.04 -8.12 8.63
C ILE A 61 -1.70 -9.55 9.06
N LYS A 62 -1.77 -9.86 10.35
CA LYS A 62 -1.53 -11.23 10.86
C LYS A 62 -2.58 -12.23 10.39
N THR A 63 -3.72 -11.77 9.93
CA THR A 63 -4.78 -12.64 9.40
C THR A 63 -4.59 -12.96 7.91
N LEU A 64 -3.67 -12.30 7.24
CA LEU A 64 -3.50 -12.36 5.79
C LEU A 64 -2.58 -13.50 5.36
N THR A 65 -2.81 -14.03 4.18
CA THR A 65 -2.01 -15.13 3.62
C THR A 65 -0.51 -14.78 3.54
N HIS A 66 -0.20 -13.55 3.18
CA HIS A 66 1.18 -13.09 3.05
C HIS A 66 1.93 -13.13 4.39
N TRP A 67 1.27 -12.77 5.49
CA TRP A 67 1.85 -12.87 6.83
C TRP A 67 2.32 -14.31 7.12
N HIS A 68 1.43 -15.27 6.94
CA HIS A 68 1.76 -16.68 7.23
C HIS A 68 2.92 -17.19 6.38
N ARG A 69 2.98 -16.77 5.14
CA ARG A 69 4.09 -17.13 4.24
C ARG A 69 5.41 -16.56 4.72
N LEU A 70 5.47 -15.29 5.08
CA LEU A 70 6.71 -14.64 5.51
C LEU A 70 7.08 -14.99 6.95
N ALA A 71 6.11 -15.24 7.83
CA ALA A 71 6.35 -15.70 9.19
C ALA A 71 7.10 -17.03 9.21
N ALA A 72 6.84 -17.92 8.25
CA ALA A 72 7.56 -19.17 8.08
C ALA A 72 9.06 -18.98 7.81
N TYR A 73 9.47 -17.80 7.35
CA TYR A 73 10.88 -17.42 7.13
C TYR A 73 11.44 -16.50 8.24
N GLY A 74 10.69 -16.28 9.32
CA GLY A 74 11.12 -15.44 10.43
C GLY A 74 11.13 -13.95 10.12
N LEU A 75 10.25 -13.47 9.23
CA LEU A 75 10.21 -12.09 8.75
C LEU A 75 9.11 -11.24 9.39
N GLU A 76 8.65 -11.61 10.59
CA GLU A 76 7.56 -10.90 11.28
C GLU A 76 7.92 -9.45 11.60
N GLU A 77 9.16 -9.18 11.99
CA GLU A 77 9.62 -7.82 12.29
C GLU A 77 9.61 -6.94 11.05
N ASP A 78 10.01 -7.50 9.91
CA ASP A 78 9.98 -6.78 8.63
C ASP A 78 8.55 -6.39 8.25
N MET A 79 7.60 -7.27 8.47
CA MET A 79 6.20 -6.99 8.18
C MET A 79 5.62 -5.92 9.12
N GLN A 80 6.01 -5.92 10.40
CA GLN A 80 5.64 -4.86 11.34
C GLN A 80 6.19 -3.50 10.88
N TYR A 81 7.43 -3.47 10.41
CA TYR A 81 8.04 -2.27 9.85
C TYR A 81 7.27 -1.78 8.60
N CYS A 82 6.89 -2.69 7.72
CA CYS A 82 6.21 -2.37 6.46
C CYS A 82 4.84 -1.71 6.65
N VAL A 83 4.15 -1.96 7.77
CA VAL A 83 2.87 -1.31 8.07
C VAL A 83 3.02 -0.02 8.87
N SER A 84 4.23 0.35 9.22
CA SER A 84 4.51 1.63 9.88
C SER A 84 4.53 2.75 8.85
N LYS A 85 3.84 3.84 9.15
CA LYS A 85 3.78 5.00 8.25
C LYS A 85 4.91 5.97 8.57
N ASP A 86 5.42 6.62 7.53
CA ASP A 86 6.33 7.76 7.61
C ASP A 86 7.62 7.49 8.41
N VAL A 87 8.09 6.25 8.40
CA VAL A 87 9.32 5.85 9.11
C VAL A 87 10.58 6.03 8.29
N ALA A 88 10.46 6.20 6.97
CA ALA A 88 11.59 6.42 6.08
C ALA A 88 11.46 7.79 5.39
N PRO A 89 12.54 8.60 5.32
CA PRO A 89 12.48 9.92 4.71
C PRO A 89 12.59 9.89 3.18
N SER A 90 12.78 8.72 2.58
CA SER A 90 13.01 8.56 1.14
C SER A 90 11.72 8.62 0.34
N LEU A 91 11.82 9.25 -0.83
CA LEU A 91 10.75 9.25 -1.83
C LEU A 91 11.29 8.71 -3.15
N PRO A 92 11.21 7.38 -3.37
CA PRO A 92 11.73 6.78 -4.58
C PRO A 92 10.88 7.13 -5.80
N ILE A 93 11.53 7.54 -6.88
CA ILE A 93 10.89 7.73 -8.18
C ILE A 93 11.66 7.00 -9.26
N PHE A 94 10.97 6.55 -10.30
CA PHE A 94 11.59 5.95 -11.47
C PHE A 94 11.89 7.05 -12.51
N LYS A 95 13.14 7.22 -12.85
CA LYS A 95 13.56 8.21 -13.83
C LYS A 95 14.78 7.71 -14.63
N ASN A 96 14.71 7.80 -15.96
CA ASN A 96 15.81 7.43 -16.85
C ASN A 96 16.33 5.99 -16.62
N GLY A 97 15.43 5.04 -16.39
CA GLY A 97 15.79 3.64 -16.22
C GLY A 97 16.31 3.26 -14.82
N ALA A 98 16.26 4.17 -13.86
CA ALA A 98 16.71 3.91 -12.48
C ALA A 98 15.72 4.42 -11.45
N LEU A 99 15.75 3.80 -10.27
CA LEU A 99 15.10 4.34 -9.08
C LEU A 99 16.05 5.31 -8.41
N ILE A 100 15.59 6.52 -8.18
CA ILE A 100 16.33 7.57 -7.48
C ILE A 100 15.50 8.09 -6.31
N ASP A 101 16.17 8.61 -5.29
CA ASP A 101 15.50 9.30 -4.20
C ASP A 101 15.26 10.75 -4.60
N LEU A 102 13.99 11.18 -4.56
CA LEU A 102 13.62 12.55 -4.91
C LEU A 102 13.98 13.54 -3.79
N LYS A 103 14.12 13.04 -2.58
CA LYS A 103 14.51 13.87 -1.42
C LYS A 103 16.05 13.91 -1.26
#